data_5cb52b58fb6ae8449fe65d8d50bf591a
#
_entry.id   5cb52b58fb6ae8449fe65d8d50bf591a
#
_cell.length_a   1.000
_cell.length_b   1.000
_cell.length_c   1.000
_cell.angle_alpha   90.00
_cell.angle_beta   90.00
_cell.angle_gamma   90.00
#
_symmetry.space_group_name_H-M   'P 1'
#
loop_
_entity.id
_entity.type
_entity.pdbx_description
1 polymer ?
#
loop_
_entity_poly.entity_id
_entity_poly.type
_entity_poly.pdbx_seq_one_letter_code
_entity_poly.pdbx_strand_id
1 'polypeptide(L)'
;MRWLLVAVCAGLFVLPAYAADPIAENVAKLGLAKERLLKIGEEVYNTDGENTCLQCHGKGGTGGTQAGAADLRHPRTWRVYQYMGGDEAFKANKEKFLKDMEAVLHDLIRNGATQWNLRFPKEHKEITMDWEKVTIPDKADKYNQMMKGITSEPMAKKIKEVQEELEKEGKKLTPQQMRDVAAFSDFEYVKTFDDGSDKGGVFK
;
A
#
# COMPACT_ATOMS: atom_id res chain seq x y z
N MET A 1 7.91 58.87 -27.04
CA MET A 1 8.29 57.47 -26.99
C MET A 1 8.07 56.96 -25.57
N ARG A 2 7.01 56.17 -25.34
CA ARG A 2 6.67 55.57 -24.01
C ARG A 2 7.10 54.09 -24.05
N TRP A 3 8.09 53.74 -23.27
CA TRP A 3 8.54 52.35 -23.09
C TRP A 3 7.57 51.67 -22.12
N LEU A 4 6.81 50.70 -22.59
CA LEU A 4 6.02 49.79 -21.76
C LEU A 4 6.97 48.69 -21.26
N LEU A 5 7.28 48.71 -19.95
CA LEU A 5 7.92 47.61 -19.24
C LEU A 5 6.89 46.50 -19.05
N VAL A 6 6.99 45.42 -19.81
CA VAL A 6 6.24 44.19 -19.59
C VAL A 6 6.96 43.43 -18.47
N ALA A 7 6.39 43.50 -17.27
CA ALA A 7 6.83 42.65 -16.18
C ALA A 7 6.36 41.19 -16.44
N VAL A 8 7.31 40.33 -16.84
CA VAL A 8 7.08 38.90 -16.91
C VAL A 8 7.07 38.39 -15.49
N CYS A 9 5.87 38.18 -14.91
CA CYS A 9 5.71 37.41 -13.70
C CYS A 9 6.03 35.95 -14.01
N ALA A 10 7.27 35.55 -13.77
CA ALA A 10 7.63 34.11 -13.70
C ALA A 10 6.92 33.54 -12.48
N GLY A 11 5.71 33.02 -12.70
CA GLY A 11 5.02 32.21 -11.70
C GLY A 11 5.87 30.99 -11.39
N LEU A 12 6.50 31.01 -10.22
CA LEU A 12 7.07 29.79 -9.62
C LEU A 12 5.91 28.82 -9.44
N PHE A 13 5.74 27.92 -10.39
CA PHE A 13 4.95 26.71 -10.16
C PHE A 13 5.68 25.93 -9.07
N VAL A 14 5.28 26.16 -7.83
CA VAL A 14 5.59 25.23 -6.74
C VAL A 14 4.80 23.98 -7.07
N LEU A 15 5.48 23.02 -7.71
CA LEU A 15 4.93 21.67 -7.86
C LEU A 15 4.61 21.20 -6.45
N PRO A 16 3.39 20.73 -6.18
CA PRO A 16 3.08 20.17 -4.87
C PRO A 16 4.08 19.05 -4.60
N ALA A 17 4.78 19.14 -3.47
CA ALA A 17 5.64 18.08 -3.01
C ALA A 17 4.79 16.80 -2.99
N TYR A 18 5.27 15.76 -3.67
CA TYR A 18 4.62 14.45 -3.65
C TYR A 18 4.48 14.02 -2.20
N ALA A 19 3.32 13.53 -1.82
CA ALA A 19 3.15 12.93 -0.51
C ALA A 19 4.23 11.86 -0.33
N ALA A 20 5.07 12.04 0.68
CA ALA A 20 6.06 11.04 1.01
C ALA A 20 5.33 9.80 1.52
N ASP A 21 5.77 8.63 1.10
CA ASP A 21 5.34 7.38 1.73
C ASP A 21 6.20 7.16 2.99
N PRO A 22 5.68 7.48 4.18
CA PRO A 22 6.48 7.41 5.40
C PRO A 22 6.92 5.99 5.74
N ILE A 23 6.17 4.98 5.28
CA ILE A 23 6.51 3.57 5.49
C ILE A 23 7.72 3.21 4.62
N ALA A 24 7.65 3.49 3.33
CA ALA A 24 8.76 3.25 2.41
C ALA A 24 10.04 4.00 2.83
N GLU A 25 9.91 5.28 3.24
CA GLU A 25 11.04 6.05 3.73
C GLU A 25 11.67 5.47 5.01
N ASN A 26 10.84 5.01 5.95
CA ASN A 26 11.33 4.38 7.18
C ASN A 26 12.06 3.09 6.86
N VAL A 27 11.51 2.25 5.97
CA VAL A 27 12.13 0.99 5.57
C VAL A 27 13.46 1.24 4.83
N ALA A 28 13.51 2.21 3.93
CA ALA A 28 14.73 2.57 3.20
C ALA A 28 15.88 2.95 4.15
N LYS A 29 15.60 3.66 5.26
CA LYS A 29 16.59 4.04 6.28
C LYS A 29 17.20 2.85 7.03
N LEU A 30 16.53 1.70 7.02
CA LEU A 30 17.02 0.49 7.70
C LEU A 30 18.11 -0.24 6.92
N GLY A 31 18.25 0.05 5.62
CA GLY A 31 19.28 -0.55 4.75
C GLY A 31 19.16 -2.06 4.63
N LEU A 32 17.94 -2.59 4.62
CA LEU A 32 17.69 -4.01 4.34
C LEU A 32 17.84 -4.28 2.83
N ALA A 33 18.49 -5.38 2.47
CA ALA A 33 18.60 -5.79 1.08
C ALA A 33 17.23 -6.14 0.50
N LYS A 34 17.03 -5.88 -0.80
CA LYS A 34 15.77 -6.15 -1.48
C LYS A 34 15.35 -7.62 -1.37
N GLU A 35 16.30 -8.51 -1.51
CA GLU A 35 16.07 -9.98 -1.41
C GLU A 35 15.57 -10.35 -0.01
N ARG A 36 16.10 -9.69 1.05
CA ARG A 36 15.64 -9.92 2.41
C ARG A 36 14.23 -9.38 2.62
N LEU A 37 13.91 -8.21 2.07
CA LEU A 37 12.57 -7.66 2.11
C LEU A 37 11.57 -8.58 1.40
N LEU A 38 11.88 -9.08 0.20
CA LEU A 38 11.02 -10.03 -0.52
C LEU A 38 10.81 -11.33 0.26
N LYS A 39 11.85 -11.84 0.90
CA LYS A 39 11.73 -13.04 1.75
C LYS A 39 10.81 -12.78 2.96
N ILE A 40 10.96 -11.64 3.62
CA ILE A 40 10.06 -11.25 4.71
C ILE A 40 8.62 -11.15 4.19
N GLY A 41 8.41 -10.53 3.03
CA GLY A 41 7.09 -10.41 2.42
C GLY A 41 6.46 -11.78 2.12
N GLU A 42 7.24 -12.71 1.58
CA GLU A 42 6.80 -14.08 1.34
C GLU A 42 6.38 -14.78 2.64
N GLU A 43 7.18 -14.68 3.70
CA GLU A 43 6.88 -15.27 4.99
C GLU A 43 5.64 -14.66 5.63
N VAL A 44 5.49 -13.33 5.56
CA VAL A 44 4.33 -12.60 6.07
C VAL A 44 3.07 -12.97 5.30
N TYR A 45 3.11 -12.92 3.97
CA TYR A 45 1.97 -13.23 3.11
C TYR A 45 1.47 -14.68 3.32
N ASN A 46 2.39 -15.65 3.34
CA ASN A 46 2.07 -17.08 3.44
C ASN A 46 1.83 -17.56 4.88
N THR A 47 1.61 -16.64 5.82
CA THR A 47 1.27 -17.00 7.19
C THR A 47 -0.10 -17.72 7.23
N ASP A 48 -0.12 -18.92 7.80
CA ASP A 48 -1.35 -19.67 8.04
C ASP A 48 -2.15 -19.10 9.20
N GLY A 49 -3.47 -19.24 9.14
CA GLY A 49 -4.38 -18.86 10.22
C GLY A 49 -5.51 -17.96 9.78
N GLU A 50 -6.35 -17.59 10.75
CA GLU A 50 -7.49 -16.73 10.49
C GLU A 50 -7.08 -15.27 10.25
N ASN A 51 -7.76 -14.64 9.30
CA ASN A 51 -7.54 -13.23 8.93
C ASN A 51 -6.10 -12.94 8.48
N THR A 52 -5.49 -13.88 7.75
CA THR A 52 -4.18 -13.72 7.09
C THR A 52 -4.35 -13.40 5.62
N CYS A 53 -3.27 -12.91 4.98
CA CYS A 53 -3.27 -12.61 3.55
C CYS A 53 -3.58 -13.88 2.74
N LEU A 54 -2.88 -14.98 3.05
CA LEU A 54 -3.06 -16.28 2.40
C LEU A 54 -4.49 -16.81 2.50
N GLN A 55 -5.12 -16.71 3.69
CA GLN A 55 -6.48 -17.21 3.89
C GLN A 55 -7.50 -16.53 2.97
N CYS A 56 -7.36 -15.22 2.80
CA CYS A 56 -8.32 -14.44 2.02
C CYS A 56 -7.98 -14.43 0.53
N HIS A 57 -6.72 -14.20 0.20
CA HIS A 57 -6.28 -13.98 -1.17
C HIS A 57 -5.73 -15.23 -1.86
N GLY A 58 -5.56 -16.32 -1.14
CA GLY A 58 -5.05 -17.58 -1.68
C GLY A 58 -3.57 -17.56 -2.03
N LYS A 59 -3.04 -18.74 -2.33
CA LYS A 59 -1.65 -18.89 -2.73
C LYS A 59 -1.38 -18.15 -4.04
N GLY A 60 -0.33 -17.33 -4.07
CA GLY A 60 0.01 -16.51 -5.24
C GLY A 60 -1.02 -15.42 -5.57
N GLY A 61 -1.85 -15.03 -4.60
CA GLY A 61 -2.77 -13.90 -4.76
C GLY A 61 -3.96 -14.13 -5.68
N THR A 62 -4.33 -15.38 -5.94
CA THR A 62 -5.37 -15.74 -6.92
C THR A 62 -6.78 -15.25 -6.55
N GLY A 63 -6.98 -14.80 -5.31
CA GLY A 63 -8.29 -14.40 -4.81
C GLY A 63 -9.25 -15.57 -4.59
N GLY A 64 -10.47 -15.26 -4.20
CA GLY A 64 -11.57 -16.23 -4.24
C GLY A 64 -11.66 -17.24 -3.11
N THR A 65 -10.71 -17.30 -2.18
CA THR A 65 -10.81 -18.19 -1.01
C THR A 65 -11.81 -17.67 0.02
N GLN A 66 -12.03 -16.36 0.05
CA GLN A 66 -13.14 -15.74 0.76
C GLN A 66 -13.93 -14.81 -0.15
N ALA A 67 -15.26 -14.75 0.04
CA ALA A 67 -16.13 -13.93 -0.77
C ALA A 67 -15.72 -12.46 -0.71
N GLY A 68 -15.38 -11.89 -1.87
CA GLY A 68 -14.98 -10.49 -2.02
C GLY A 68 -13.49 -10.21 -1.86
N ALA A 69 -12.66 -11.21 -1.58
CA ALA A 69 -11.21 -11.05 -1.61
C ALA A 69 -10.73 -10.77 -3.04
N ALA A 70 -9.91 -9.74 -3.19
CA ALA A 70 -9.38 -9.36 -4.49
C ALA A 70 -8.38 -10.39 -5.01
N ASP A 71 -8.38 -10.61 -6.33
CA ASP A 71 -7.28 -11.23 -7.03
C ASP A 71 -6.10 -10.23 -7.07
N LEU A 72 -5.04 -10.55 -6.36
CA LEU A 72 -3.89 -9.63 -6.22
C LEU A 72 -3.00 -9.58 -7.46
N ARG A 73 -3.22 -10.45 -8.44
CA ARG A 73 -2.53 -10.43 -9.73
C ARG A 73 -3.11 -9.38 -10.68
N HIS A 74 -4.29 -8.83 -10.34
CA HIS A 74 -5.03 -7.89 -11.19
C HIS A 74 -5.28 -6.54 -10.48
N PRO A 75 -4.26 -5.69 -10.27
CA PRO A 75 -4.39 -4.43 -9.53
C PRO A 75 -5.49 -3.50 -10.04
N ARG A 76 -5.78 -3.51 -11.34
CA ARG A 76 -6.87 -2.69 -11.92
C ARG A 76 -8.26 -3.09 -11.44
N THR A 77 -8.41 -4.29 -10.88
CA THR A 77 -9.69 -4.76 -10.32
C THR A 77 -9.84 -4.43 -8.83
N TRP A 78 -8.77 -3.94 -8.20
CA TRP A 78 -8.80 -3.63 -6.78
C TRP A 78 -9.67 -2.41 -6.50
N ARG A 79 -10.39 -2.45 -5.40
CA ARG A 79 -11.21 -1.31 -4.98
C ARG A 79 -10.41 -0.04 -4.77
N VAL A 80 -9.21 -0.17 -4.19
CA VAL A 80 -8.29 0.96 -4.03
C VAL A 80 -8.00 1.63 -5.36
N TYR A 81 -7.67 0.86 -6.40
CA TYR A 81 -7.45 1.38 -7.76
C TYR A 81 -8.66 2.18 -8.27
N GLN A 82 -9.86 1.63 -8.11
CA GLN A 82 -11.09 2.29 -8.56
C GLN A 82 -11.39 3.55 -7.75
N TYR A 83 -11.21 3.51 -6.44
CA TYR A 83 -11.42 4.67 -5.56
C TYR A 83 -10.44 5.81 -5.85
N MET A 84 -9.23 5.52 -6.30
CA MET A 84 -8.24 6.51 -6.71
C MET A 84 -8.51 7.12 -8.10
N GLY A 85 -9.63 6.80 -8.72
CA GLY A 85 -10.03 7.33 -10.03
C GLY A 85 -9.76 6.38 -11.19
N GLY A 86 -9.30 5.16 -10.92
CA GLY A 86 -9.17 4.10 -11.92
C GLY A 86 -8.27 4.45 -13.10
N ASP A 87 -8.66 3.94 -14.28
CA ASP A 87 -7.89 4.13 -15.51
C ASP A 87 -7.75 5.60 -15.95
N GLU A 88 -8.69 6.46 -15.61
CA GLU A 88 -8.62 7.88 -15.97
C GLU A 88 -7.50 8.59 -15.19
N ALA A 89 -7.47 8.42 -13.86
CA ALA A 89 -6.42 8.99 -13.05
C ALA A 89 -5.05 8.36 -13.36
N PHE A 90 -5.01 7.05 -13.59
CA PHE A 90 -3.80 6.34 -14.00
C PHE A 90 -3.22 6.88 -15.32
N LYS A 91 -4.07 7.09 -16.35
CA LYS A 91 -3.63 7.65 -17.63
C LYS A 91 -3.20 9.11 -17.52
N ALA A 92 -3.85 9.89 -16.65
CA ALA A 92 -3.53 11.30 -16.45
C ALA A 92 -2.12 11.49 -15.87
N ASN A 93 -1.72 10.67 -14.88
CA ASN A 93 -0.37 10.70 -14.31
C ASN A 93 -0.01 9.35 -13.67
N LYS A 94 0.53 8.44 -14.48
CA LYS A 94 0.88 7.08 -14.06
C LYS A 94 1.82 7.06 -12.85
N GLU A 95 2.88 7.83 -12.89
CA GLU A 95 3.91 7.82 -11.83
C GLU A 95 3.34 8.27 -10.48
N LYS A 96 2.63 9.41 -10.48
CA LYS A 96 1.97 9.89 -9.27
C LYS A 96 0.94 8.89 -8.76
N PHE A 97 0.10 8.36 -9.64
CA PHE A 97 -0.94 7.40 -9.28
C PHE A 97 -0.36 6.16 -8.60
N LEU A 98 0.70 5.60 -9.17
CA LEU A 98 1.35 4.41 -8.60
C LEU A 98 1.97 4.70 -7.24
N LYS A 99 2.66 5.82 -7.10
CA LYS A 99 3.26 6.23 -5.84
C LYS A 99 2.22 6.42 -4.75
N ASP A 100 1.13 7.12 -5.06
CA ASP A 100 0.03 7.32 -4.13
C ASP A 100 -0.64 5.99 -3.76
N MET A 101 -0.81 5.10 -4.73
CA MET A 101 -1.41 3.78 -4.52
C MET A 101 -0.52 2.89 -3.63
N GLU A 102 0.79 2.90 -3.81
CA GLU A 102 1.73 2.18 -2.94
C GLU A 102 1.62 2.68 -1.50
N ALA A 103 1.64 4.00 -1.27
CA ALA A 103 1.49 4.58 0.06
C ALA A 103 0.18 4.15 0.74
N VAL A 104 -0.92 4.16 -0.01
CA VAL A 104 -2.23 3.69 0.46
C VAL A 104 -2.19 2.22 0.85
N LEU A 105 -1.59 1.39 0.02
CA LEU A 105 -1.55 -0.06 0.23
C LEU A 105 -0.64 -0.42 1.40
N HIS A 106 0.50 0.25 1.56
CA HIS A 106 1.36 0.07 2.73
C HIS A 106 0.60 0.38 4.03
N ASP A 107 -0.13 1.51 4.07
CA ASP A 107 -0.91 1.87 5.26
C ASP A 107 -2.07 0.90 5.51
N LEU A 108 -2.75 0.47 4.45
CA LEU A 108 -3.85 -0.51 4.52
C LEU A 108 -3.36 -1.86 5.07
N ILE A 109 -2.25 -2.38 4.56
CA ILE A 109 -1.67 -3.64 5.03
C ILE A 109 -1.23 -3.51 6.49
N ARG A 110 -0.56 -2.41 6.84
CA ARG A 110 -0.04 -2.15 8.18
C ARG A 110 -1.12 -2.04 9.25
N ASN A 111 -2.21 -1.36 8.97
CA ASN A 111 -3.19 -0.94 9.96
C ASN A 111 -4.56 -1.61 9.79
N GLY A 112 -4.78 -2.30 8.68
CA GLY A 112 -6.09 -2.84 8.30
C GLY A 112 -7.08 -1.77 7.87
N ALA A 113 -8.19 -2.19 7.27
CA ALA A 113 -9.15 -1.28 6.65
C ALA A 113 -9.90 -0.38 7.67
N THR A 114 -10.14 -0.87 8.88
CA THR A 114 -10.83 -0.07 9.91
C THR A 114 -10.01 1.16 10.33
N GLN A 115 -8.70 0.98 10.51
CA GLN A 115 -7.81 2.08 10.83
C GLN A 115 -7.60 3.00 9.64
N TRP A 116 -7.58 2.45 8.44
CA TRP A 116 -7.46 3.18 7.20
C TRP A 116 -8.62 4.15 7.00
N ASN A 117 -9.88 3.72 7.20
CA ASN A 117 -11.04 4.59 7.11
C ASN A 117 -11.01 5.78 8.10
N LEU A 118 -10.36 5.60 9.25
CA LEU A 118 -10.24 6.65 10.26
C LEU A 118 -9.07 7.61 10.01
N ARG A 119 -7.98 7.13 9.42
CA ARG A 119 -6.71 7.86 9.29
C ARG A 119 -6.53 8.49 7.93
N PHE A 120 -6.91 7.78 6.89
CA PHE A 120 -6.61 8.14 5.52
C PHE A 120 -7.07 9.55 5.12
N PRO A 121 -8.30 9.99 5.44
CA PRO A 121 -8.72 11.34 5.14
C PRO A 121 -7.95 12.43 5.89
N LYS A 122 -7.29 12.10 7.01
CA LYS A 122 -6.60 13.07 7.87
C LYS A 122 -5.11 13.17 7.57
N GLU A 123 -4.46 12.04 7.29
CA GLU A 123 -3.00 11.94 7.18
C GLU A 123 -2.51 12.03 5.72
N HIS A 124 -3.38 11.72 4.76
CA HIS A 124 -3.07 11.75 3.32
C HIS A 124 -3.91 12.79 2.56
N LYS A 125 -4.06 13.97 3.13
CA LYS A 125 -4.79 15.10 2.49
C LYS A 125 -4.23 15.50 1.12
N GLU A 126 -3.00 15.11 0.85
CA GLU A 126 -2.31 15.40 -0.41
C GLU A 126 -2.63 14.38 -1.52
N ILE A 127 -3.19 13.23 -1.16
CA ILE A 127 -3.74 12.31 -2.15
C ILE A 127 -5.02 12.96 -2.66
N THR A 128 -4.99 13.39 -3.90
CA THR A 128 -6.05 14.13 -4.57
C THR A 128 -7.29 13.28 -4.88
N MET A 129 -7.68 12.39 -3.96
CA MET A 129 -8.97 11.75 -4.00
C MET A 129 -10.00 12.69 -3.40
N ASP A 130 -11.10 12.86 -4.10
CA ASP A 130 -12.29 13.50 -3.56
C ASP A 130 -13.00 12.51 -2.61
N TRP A 131 -12.46 12.41 -1.40
CA TRP A 131 -12.94 11.49 -0.38
C TRP A 131 -14.40 11.73 0.02
N GLU A 132 -14.92 12.96 -0.20
CA GLU A 132 -16.31 13.27 0.04
C GLU A 132 -17.24 12.58 -0.95
N LYS A 133 -16.73 12.23 -2.13
CA LYS A 133 -17.47 11.48 -3.16
C LYS A 133 -17.28 9.97 -3.08
N VAL A 134 -16.29 9.50 -2.31
CA VAL A 134 -16.11 8.07 -2.04
C VAL A 134 -17.13 7.65 -0.99
N THR A 135 -18.36 7.45 -1.43
CA THR A 135 -19.39 6.81 -0.60
C THR A 135 -18.97 5.36 -0.42
N ILE A 136 -18.33 5.06 0.71
CA ILE A 136 -18.12 3.68 1.13
C ILE A 136 -19.52 3.14 1.44
N PRO A 137 -20.06 2.19 0.66
CA PRO A 137 -21.41 1.68 0.92
C PRO A 137 -21.48 1.12 2.35
N ASP A 138 -22.62 1.25 3.05
CA ASP A 138 -22.84 0.69 4.41
C ASP A 138 -22.46 -0.80 4.52
N LYS A 139 -22.50 -1.53 3.40
CA LYS A 139 -21.96 -2.90 3.32
C LYS A 139 -20.45 -3.01 3.44
N ALA A 140 -19.71 -1.89 3.31
CA ALA A 140 -18.26 -1.89 3.49
C ALA A 140 -17.87 -2.17 4.95
N ASP A 141 -18.69 -1.85 5.93
CA ASP A 141 -18.39 -2.15 7.34
C ASP A 141 -18.16 -3.64 7.58
N LYS A 142 -18.92 -4.51 6.92
CA LYS A 142 -18.72 -5.95 7.02
C LYS A 142 -17.41 -6.41 6.39
N TYR A 143 -16.99 -5.80 5.29
CA TYR A 143 -15.71 -6.09 4.64
C TYR A 143 -14.53 -5.42 5.36
N ASN A 144 -14.74 -4.22 5.89
CA ASN A 144 -13.73 -3.49 6.68
C ASN A 144 -13.38 -4.24 7.98
N GLN A 145 -14.34 -4.92 8.60
CA GLN A 145 -14.10 -5.77 9.76
C GLN A 145 -13.24 -7.00 9.43
N MET A 146 -13.24 -7.45 8.18
CA MET A 146 -12.49 -8.63 7.73
C MET A 146 -11.05 -8.30 7.36
N MET A 147 -10.76 -7.07 6.89
CA MET A 147 -9.40 -6.66 6.49
C MET A 147 -8.61 -6.15 7.69
N LYS A 148 -8.04 -7.07 8.46
CA LYS A 148 -7.21 -6.73 9.63
C LYS A 148 -5.75 -6.41 9.25
N GLY A 149 -5.36 -6.59 8.00
CA GLY A 149 -3.97 -6.44 7.59
C GLY A 149 -3.05 -7.33 8.43
N ILE A 150 -1.90 -6.79 8.80
CA ILE A 150 -0.93 -7.49 9.66
C ILE A 150 -1.26 -7.43 11.17
N THR A 151 -2.47 -7.01 11.55
CA THR A 151 -2.86 -6.85 12.97
C THR A 151 -3.55 -8.07 13.57
N SER A 152 -3.82 -9.13 12.77
CA SER A 152 -4.36 -10.38 13.29
C SER A 152 -3.34 -11.12 14.17
N GLU A 153 -3.81 -11.98 15.08
CA GLU A 153 -2.94 -12.70 15.98
C GLU A 153 -1.88 -13.56 15.27
N PRO A 154 -2.22 -14.37 14.22
CA PRO A 154 -1.21 -15.13 13.48
C PRO A 154 -0.15 -14.24 12.83
N MET A 155 -0.58 -13.10 12.28
CA MET A 155 0.34 -12.14 11.66
C MET A 155 1.26 -11.50 12.69
N ALA A 156 0.75 -11.09 13.84
CA ALA A 156 1.54 -10.53 14.92
C ALA A 156 2.61 -11.51 15.42
N LYS A 157 2.26 -12.80 15.53
CA LYS A 157 3.21 -13.86 15.87
C LYS A 157 4.30 -14.00 14.81
N LYS A 158 3.94 -14.07 13.55
CA LYS A 158 4.92 -14.16 12.44
C LYS A 158 5.85 -12.95 12.42
N ILE A 159 5.33 -11.75 12.58
CA ILE A 159 6.14 -10.52 12.62
C ILE A 159 7.16 -10.57 13.75
N LYS A 160 6.77 -11.11 14.92
CA LYS A 160 7.69 -11.29 16.04
C LYS A 160 8.80 -12.30 15.70
N GLU A 161 8.47 -13.42 15.06
CA GLU A 161 9.44 -14.41 14.60
C GLU A 161 10.48 -13.77 13.65
N VAL A 162 10.00 -13.01 12.66
CA VAL A 162 10.86 -12.26 11.71
C VAL A 162 11.72 -11.22 12.45
N GLN A 163 11.16 -10.54 13.45
CA GLN A 163 11.92 -9.58 14.25
C GLN A 163 13.08 -10.27 14.99
N GLU A 164 12.83 -11.42 15.60
CA GLU A 164 13.87 -12.21 16.28
C GLU A 164 14.97 -12.69 15.33
N GLU A 165 14.63 -13.00 14.08
CA GLU A 165 15.62 -13.31 13.05
C GLU A 165 16.48 -12.09 12.69
N LEU A 166 15.86 -10.94 12.45
CA LEU A 166 16.58 -9.70 12.15
C LEU A 166 17.49 -9.27 13.31
N GLU A 167 17.08 -9.50 14.55
CA GLU A 167 17.92 -9.24 15.72
C GLU A 167 19.17 -10.12 15.75
N LYS A 168 19.06 -11.40 15.36
CA LYS A 168 20.23 -12.30 15.19
C LYS A 168 21.14 -11.83 14.05
N GLU A 169 20.61 -11.17 13.03
CA GLU A 169 21.37 -10.53 11.97
C GLU A 169 21.97 -9.18 12.38
N GLY A 170 21.78 -8.74 13.64
CA GLY A 170 22.28 -7.47 14.19
C GLY A 170 21.39 -6.27 13.92
N LYS A 171 20.19 -6.47 13.41
CA LYS A 171 19.21 -5.44 13.11
C LYS A 171 18.19 -5.34 14.25
N LYS A 172 18.37 -4.34 15.12
CA LYS A 172 17.42 -4.07 16.21
C LYS A 172 16.37 -3.08 15.74
N LEU A 173 15.14 -3.56 15.53
CA LEU A 173 14.02 -2.76 15.09
C LEU A 173 13.03 -2.52 16.23
N THR A 174 12.49 -1.31 16.31
CA THR A 174 11.35 -1.04 17.18
C THR A 174 10.10 -1.78 16.66
N PRO A 175 9.09 -2.04 17.51
CA PRO A 175 7.83 -2.65 17.06
C PRO A 175 7.15 -1.89 15.92
N GLN A 176 7.31 -0.55 15.89
CA GLN A 176 6.80 0.29 14.83
C GLN A 176 7.54 0.06 13.50
N GLN A 177 8.88 0.10 13.54
CA GLN A 177 9.71 -0.19 12.37
C GLN A 177 9.46 -1.60 11.83
N MET A 178 9.26 -2.57 12.72
CA MET A 178 8.95 -3.93 12.30
C MET A 178 7.62 -4.04 11.57
N ARG A 179 6.59 -3.31 12.01
CA ARG A 179 5.32 -3.24 11.28
C ARG A 179 5.47 -2.55 9.92
N ASP A 180 6.28 -1.50 9.84
CA ASP A 180 6.58 -0.83 8.57
C ASP A 180 7.30 -1.80 7.61
N VAL A 181 8.30 -2.52 8.09
CA VAL A 181 9.01 -3.55 7.31
C VAL A 181 8.05 -4.64 6.83
N ALA A 182 7.20 -5.16 7.72
CA ALA A 182 6.26 -6.22 7.36
C ALA A 182 5.27 -5.76 6.28
N ALA A 183 4.67 -4.58 6.43
CA ALA A 183 3.70 -4.05 5.46
C ALA A 183 4.34 -3.74 4.12
N PHE A 184 5.50 -3.09 4.12
CA PHE A 184 6.25 -2.80 2.91
C PHE A 184 6.68 -4.08 2.19
N SER A 185 7.24 -5.02 2.92
CA SER A 185 7.74 -6.29 2.37
C SER A 185 6.63 -7.17 1.81
N ASP A 186 5.47 -7.24 2.51
CA ASP A 186 4.29 -7.95 2.03
C ASP A 186 3.82 -7.39 0.68
N PHE A 187 3.73 -6.08 0.57
CA PHE A 187 3.34 -5.44 -0.68
C PHE A 187 4.37 -5.63 -1.80
N GLU A 188 5.67 -5.53 -1.50
CA GLU A 188 6.73 -5.82 -2.48
C GLU A 188 6.64 -7.27 -2.99
N TYR A 189 6.29 -8.21 -2.11
CA TYR A 189 6.05 -9.60 -2.51
C TYR A 189 4.78 -9.72 -3.37
N VAL A 190 3.68 -9.05 -2.99
CA VAL A 190 2.45 -9.02 -3.80
C VAL A 190 2.69 -8.46 -5.20
N LYS A 191 3.56 -7.47 -5.36
CA LYS A 191 3.94 -6.95 -6.70
C LYS A 191 4.60 -8.00 -7.60
N THR A 192 5.10 -9.10 -7.04
CA THR A 192 5.65 -10.21 -7.84
C THR A 192 4.57 -11.11 -8.46
N PHE A 193 3.33 -11.02 -7.98
CA PHE A 193 2.22 -11.80 -8.51
C PHE A 193 1.82 -11.29 -9.88
N ASP A 194 1.79 -12.19 -10.83
CA ASP A 194 1.44 -11.88 -12.20
C ASP A 194 0.91 -13.15 -12.88
N ASP A 195 -0.16 -13.02 -13.64
CA ASP A 195 -0.69 -14.11 -14.47
C ASP A 195 -0.41 -13.90 -15.96
N GLY A 196 0.43 -12.91 -16.30
CA GLY A 196 0.79 -12.56 -17.68
C GLY A 196 -0.30 -11.84 -18.46
N SER A 197 -1.42 -11.46 -17.81
CA SER A 197 -2.49 -10.70 -18.46
C SER A 197 -2.24 -9.20 -18.44
N ASP A 198 -2.85 -8.45 -19.38
CA ASP A 198 -2.80 -6.97 -19.40
C ASP A 198 -3.36 -6.31 -18.13
N LYS A 199 -4.08 -7.06 -17.30
CA LYS A 199 -4.63 -6.58 -16.03
C LYS A 199 -3.62 -6.58 -14.89
N GLY A 200 -2.58 -7.42 -14.98
CA GLY A 200 -1.51 -7.54 -13.98
C GLY A 200 -0.44 -6.46 -14.07
N GLY A 201 -0.23 -5.86 -15.25
CA GLY A 201 0.92 -5.01 -15.55
C GLY A 201 0.91 -3.58 -14.97
N VAL A 202 0.14 -3.28 -13.92
CA VAL A 202 0.04 -1.91 -13.37
C VAL A 202 1.35 -1.45 -12.72
N PHE A 203 2.05 -2.34 -12.04
CA PHE A 203 3.31 -2.05 -11.33
C PHE A 203 4.59 -2.37 -12.14
N LYS A 204 4.45 -2.76 -13.40
CA LYS A 204 5.56 -3.10 -14.31
C LYS A 204 5.84 -2.04 -15.36
#